data_b7aec6985aee5d1bee23b456920bd705
#
_entry.id   b7aec6985aee5d1bee23b456920bd705
#
_cell.length_a   1.000
_cell.length_b   1.000
_cell.length_c   1.000
_cell.angle_alpha   90.00
_cell.angle_beta   90.00
_cell.angle_gamma   90.00
#
_symmetry.space_group_name_H-M   'P 1'
#
loop_
_entity.id
_entity.type
_entity.pdbx_description
1 polymer ?
#
loop_
_entity_poly.entity_id
_entity_poly.type
_entity_poly.pdbx_seq_one_letter_code
_entity_poly.pdbx_strand_id
1 'polypeptide(L)'
;MVGYRRLECSIPDSPGKLGTMPELSIPVSFGELIDKITILEIKSERIGDAAKLANVRAELGLLDKTWAAHPSSRVDIADERGRLKAVNEQLWDIEDRIRLKEKAQAFDAEFVELARAVYFRNDERAAVKREINLKLGSSLVEEKSYQDYR
;
A
#
# COMPACT_ATOMS: atom_id res chain seq x y z
N MET A 1 -0.59 47.20 -18.93
CA MET A 1 -1.56 46.21 -19.44
C MET A 1 -0.80 45.09 -20.09
N VAL A 2 -0.66 43.97 -19.42
CA VAL A 2 0.00 42.77 -19.94
C VAL A 2 -1.09 41.74 -20.18
N GLY A 3 -1.32 41.42 -21.48
CA GLY A 3 -2.36 40.52 -21.90
C GLY A 3 -2.03 39.06 -21.60
N TYR A 4 -2.82 38.42 -20.78
CA TYR A 4 -2.81 36.95 -20.61
C TYR A 4 -3.36 36.28 -21.87
N ARG A 5 -2.50 35.63 -22.66
CA ARG A 5 -2.94 34.71 -23.69
C ARG A 5 -3.47 33.45 -23.03
N ARG A 6 -4.74 33.16 -23.23
CA ARG A 6 -5.36 31.87 -22.92
C ARG A 6 -4.71 30.81 -23.80
N LEU A 7 -4.02 29.87 -23.19
CA LEU A 7 -3.61 28.62 -23.84
C LEU A 7 -4.87 27.75 -23.97
N GLU A 8 -5.44 27.67 -25.15
CA GLU A 8 -6.45 26.68 -25.48
C GLU A 8 -5.77 25.30 -25.56
N CYS A 9 -6.07 24.47 -24.56
CA CYS A 9 -5.70 23.07 -24.55
C CYS A 9 -6.66 22.34 -25.48
N SER A 10 -6.26 22.09 -26.73
CA SER A 10 -7.02 21.26 -27.67
C SER A 10 -6.96 19.82 -27.22
N ILE A 11 -8.07 19.28 -26.71
CA ILE A 11 -8.24 17.86 -26.46
C ILE A 11 -8.49 17.21 -27.85
N PRO A 12 -7.68 16.23 -28.26
CA PRO A 12 -7.97 15.53 -29.52
C PRO A 12 -9.18 14.61 -29.31
N ASP A 13 -10.23 14.91 -30.05
CA ASP A 13 -11.40 14.06 -30.20
C ASP A 13 -11.02 12.83 -31.02
N SER A 14 -10.91 11.66 -30.37
CA SER A 14 -10.84 10.38 -31.06
C SER A 14 -11.89 9.44 -30.48
N PRO A 15 -12.91 9.06 -31.24
CA PRO A 15 -13.91 8.11 -30.80
C PRO A 15 -13.37 6.68 -30.88
N GLY A 16 -13.44 5.95 -29.78
CA GLY A 16 -13.44 4.49 -29.82
C GLY A 16 -12.27 3.78 -29.18
N LYS A 17 -12.26 3.72 -27.84
CA LYS A 17 -11.85 2.53 -27.08
C LYS A 17 -12.59 2.60 -25.76
N LEU A 18 -13.30 1.51 -25.38
CA LEU A 18 -13.92 1.36 -24.04
C LEU A 18 -12.89 1.73 -22.99
N GLY A 19 -13.27 2.72 -22.16
CA GLY A 19 -12.38 3.49 -21.33
C GLY A 19 -11.57 2.66 -20.36
N THR A 20 -10.27 2.69 -20.54
CA THR A 20 -9.37 2.59 -19.39
C THR A 20 -9.59 3.84 -18.56
N MET A 21 -10.07 3.67 -17.33
CA MET A 21 -10.07 4.76 -16.35
C MET A 21 -8.68 5.40 -16.33
N PRO A 22 -8.54 6.72 -16.26
CA PRO A 22 -7.23 7.35 -16.29
C PRO A 22 -6.40 6.91 -15.08
N GLU A 23 -5.24 6.35 -15.34
CA GLU A 23 -4.29 5.88 -14.35
C GLU A 23 -3.04 6.78 -14.34
N LEU A 24 -2.48 6.99 -13.16
CA LEU A 24 -1.18 7.63 -13.01
C LEU A 24 -0.13 6.58 -12.71
N SER A 25 0.93 6.52 -13.52
CA SER A 25 2.08 5.64 -13.27
C SER A 25 3.18 6.40 -12.55
N ILE A 26 3.66 5.84 -11.44
CA ILE A 26 4.80 6.36 -10.68
C ILE A 26 5.84 5.27 -10.45
N PRO A 27 7.14 5.61 -10.39
CA PRO A 27 8.17 4.67 -9.94
C PRO A 27 8.00 4.37 -8.46
N VAL A 28 8.03 3.09 -8.09
CA VAL A 28 8.01 2.63 -6.70
C VAL A 28 9.09 1.58 -6.48
N SER A 29 9.51 1.39 -5.20
CA SER A 29 10.39 0.28 -4.83
C SER A 29 9.64 -1.06 -4.88
N PHE A 30 10.36 -2.18 -5.00
CA PHE A 30 9.73 -3.50 -4.94
C PHE A 30 9.03 -3.74 -3.61
N GLY A 31 9.66 -3.34 -2.50
CA GLY A 31 9.05 -3.46 -1.16
C GLY A 31 7.72 -2.72 -1.07
N GLU A 32 7.60 -1.53 -1.66
CA GLU A 32 6.35 -0.76 -1.70
C GLU A 32 5.28 -1.47 -2.53
N LEU A 33 5.64 -2.02 -3.68
CA LEU A 33 4.70 -2.77 -4.52
C LEU A 33 4.17 -4.02 -3.81
N ILE A 34 5.05 -4.83 -3.23
CA ILE A 34 4.67 -6.06 -2.52
C ILE A 34 3.83 -5.74 -1.28
N ASP A 35 4.19 -4.69 -0.55
CA ASP A 35 3.39 -4.20 0.59
C ASP A 35 1.96 -3.85 0.16
N LYS A 36 1.81 -3.08 -0.91
CA LYS A 36 0.50 -2.71 -1.44
C LYS A 36 -0.31 -3.93 -1.90
N ILE A 37 0.33 -4.91 -2.55
CA ILE A 37 -0.30 -6.17 -2.94
C ILE A 37 -0.82 -6.92 -1.71
N THR A 38 0.01 -7.10 -0.66
CA THR A 38 -0.41 -7.82 0.55
C THR A 38 -1.56 -7.11 1.29
N ILE A 39 -1.57 -5.77 1.31
CA ILE A 39 -2.69 -5.00 1.88
C ILE A 39 -3.97 -5.22 1.07
N LEU A 40 -3.90 -5.25 -0.27
CA LEU A 40 -5.07 -5.49 -1.12
C LEU A 40 -5.57 -6.93 -1.00
N GLU A 41 -4.70 -7.91 -0.80
CA GLU A 41 -5.08 -9.29 -0.46
C GLU A 41 -5.92 -9.32 0.83
N ILE A 42 -5.44 -8.70 1.90
CA ILE A 42 -6.15 -8.61 3.19
C ILE A 42 -7.51 -7.92 3.00
N LYS A 43 -7.55 -6.81 2.26
CA LYS A 43 -8.81 -6.12 1.93
C LYS A 43 -9.77 -7.02 1.16
N SER A 44 -9.27 -7.82 0.22
CA SER A 44 -10.09 -8.73 -0.57
C SER A 44 -10.70 -9.87 0.26
N GLU A 45 -10.05 -10.24 1.35
CA GLU A 45 -10.48 -11.28 2.28
C GLU A 45 -11.47 -10.75 3.35
N ARG A 46 -11.33 -9.49 3.76
CA ARG A 46 -12.03 -8.92 4.93
C ARG A 46 -13.16 -7.94 4.59
N ILE A 47 -13.16 -7.33 3.41
CA ILE A 47 -14.21 -6.38 3.02
C ILE A 47 -15.43 -7.13 2.49
N GLY A 48 -16.59 -6.91 3.14
CA GLY A 48 -17.86 -7.52 2.76
C GLY A 48 -18.70 -6.70 1.77
N ASP A 49 -18.43 -5.40 1.62
CA ASP A 49 -19.16 -4.52 0.70
C ASP A 49 -18.78 -4.84 -0.75
N ALA A 50 -19.78 -5.21 -1.58
CA ALA A 50 -19.54 -5.68 -2.94
C ALA A 50 -18.91 -4.64 -3.86
N ALA A 51 -19.30 -3.36 -3.74
CA ALA A 51 -18.75 -2.28 -4.57
C ALA A 51 -17.31 -1.98 -4.20
N LYS A 52 -16.99 -1.91 -2.91
CA LYS A 52 -15.61 -1.74 -2.42
C LYS A 52 -14.74 -2.93 -2.81
N LEU A 53 -15.26 -4.14 -2.68
CA LEU A 53 -14.55 -5.36 -3.04
C LEU A 53 -14.22 -5.43 -4.53
N ALA A 54 -15.12 -4.97 -5.40
CA ALA A 54 -14.87 -4.88 -6.84
C ALA A 54 -13.68 -3.94 -7.14
N ASN A 55 -13.61 -2.79 -6.50
CA ASN A 55 -12.49 -1.85 -6.64
C ASN A 55 -11.18 -2.46 -6.15
N VAL A 56 -11.19 -3.11 -4.98
CA VAL A 56 -10.01 -3.78 -4.42
C VAL A 56 -9.48 -4.87 -5.35
N ARG A 57 -10.37 -5.72 -5.88
CA ARG A 57 -9.98 -6.79 -6.81
C ARG A 57 -9.44 -6.28 -8.14
N ALA A 58 -10.01 -5.19 -8.66
CA ALA A 58 -9.51 -4.55 -9.88
C ALA A 58 -8.07 -4.03 -9.67
N GLU A 59 -7.82 -3.31 -8.58
CA GLU A 59 -6.49 -2.80 -8.25
C GLU A 59 -5.50 -3.94 -7.99
N LEU A 60 -5.87 -4.94 -7.20
CA LEU A 60 -5.03 -6.11 -6.92
C LEU A 60 -4.64 -6.83 -8.22
N GLY A 61 -5.60 -7.08 -9.10
CA GLY A 61 -5.34 -7.74 -10.37
C GLY A 61 -4.40 -6.95 -11.29
N LEU A 62 -4.45 -5.62 -11.26
CA LEU A 62 -3.51 -4.76 -11.98
C LEU A 62 -2.08 -4.87 -11.43
N LEU A 63 -1.93 -4.79 -10.10
CA LEU A 63 -0.62 -4.87 -9.46
C LEU A 63 0.01 -6.27 -9.57
N ASP A 64 -0.79 -7.33 -9.45
CA ASP A 64 -0.32 -8.70 -9.64
C ASP A 64 0.20 -8.92 -11.07
N LYS A 65 -0.50 -8.42 -12.08
CA LYS A 65 -0.03 -8.47 -13.47
C LYS A 65 1.27 -7.69 -13.66
N THR A 66 1.37 -6.51 -13.06
CA THR A 66 2.58 -5.69 -13.11
C THR A 66 3.76 -6.42 -12.47
N TRP A 67 3.56 -7.02 -11.30
CA TRP A 67 4.58 -7.82 -10.62
C TRP A 67 4.98 -9.05 -11.45
N ALA A 68 4.01 -9.84 -11.89
CA ALA A 68 4.27 -11.07 -12.66
C ALA A 68 5.02 -10.83 -13.98
N ALA A 69 4.81 -9.68 -14.61
CA ALA A 69 5.50 -9.30 -15.84
C ALA A 69 6.96 -8.86 -15.61
N HIS A 70 7.32 -8.49 -14.39
CA HIS A 70 8.67 -8.01 -14.08
C HIS A 70 9.65 -9.18 -13.89
N PRO A 71 10.89 -9.14 -14.46
CA PRO A 71 11.87 -10.22 -14.32
C PRO A 71 12.20 -10.60 -12.87
N SER A 72 12.21 -9.63 -11.96
CA SER A 72 12.45 -9.86 -10.53
C SER A 72 11.38 -10.73 -9.84
N SER A 73 10.22 -10.96 -10.47
CA SER A 73 9.19 -11.86 -9.94
C SER A 73 9.63 -13.33 -9.91
N ARG A 74 10.72 -13.67 -10.60
CA ARG A 74 11.33 -15.02 -10.59
C ARG A 74 12.21 -15.28 -9.37
N VAL A 75 12.58 -14.23 -8.64
CA VAL A 75 13.34 -14.36 -7.39
C VAL A 75 12.37 -14.77 -6.28
N ASP A 76 12.73 -15.81 -5.54
CA ASP A 76 11.90 -16.27 -4.43
C ASP A 76 11.93 -15.28 -3.27
N ILE A 77 10.78 -14.68 -2.97
CA ILE A 77 10.52 -13.78 -1.85
C ILE A 77 9.32 -14.26 -1.01
N ALA A 78 9.01 -15.56 -1.05
CA ALA A 78 7.82 -16.10 -0.39
C ALA A 78 7.84 -15.87 1.12
N ASP A 79 8.99 -16.00 1.77
CA ASP A 79 9.16 -15.75 3.21
C ASP A 79 8.92 -14.27 3.54
N GLU A 80 9.60 -13.37 2.86
CA GLU A 80 9.48 -11.93 3.09
C GLU A 80 8.04 -11.43 2.81
N ARG A 81 7.42 -11.91 1.73
CA ARG A 81 6.02 -11.58 1.41
C ARG A 81 5.06 -12.11 2.48
N GLY A 82 5.27 -13.33 2.98
CA GLY A 82 4.48 -13.91 4.06
C GLY A 82 4.59 -13.12 5.36
N ARG A 83 5.80 -12.74 5.76
CA ARG A 83 6.05 -11.90 6.94
C ARG A 83 5.41 -10.52 6.79
N LEU A 84 5.51 -9.92 5.61
CA LEU A 84 4.91 -8.62 5.32
C LEU A 84 3.38 -8.67 5.41
N LYS A 85 2.76 -9.70 4.85
CA LYS A 85 1.31 -9.92 4.98
C LYS A 85 0.91 -10.08 6.45
N ALA A 86 1.63 -10.88 7.22
CA ALA A 86 1.33 -11.11 8.64
C ALA A 86 1.41 -9.81 9.47
N VAL A 87 2.42 -8.97 9.22
CA VAL A 87 2.51 -7.65 9.89
C VAL A 87 1.35 -6.73 9.48
N ASN A 88 0.95 -6.73 8.21
CA ASN A 88 -0.17 -5.94 7.74
C ASN A 88 -1.52 -6.42 8.31
N GLU A 89 -1.70 -7.73 8.51
CA GLU A 89 -2.87 -8.29 9.20
C GLU A 89 -2.93 -7.85 10.67
N GLN A 90 -1.79 -7.86 11.37
CA GLN A 90 -1.71 -7.37 12.74
C GLN A 90 -2.03 -5.87 12.82
N LEU A 91 -1.52 -5.06 11.89
CA LEU A 91 -1.84 -3.64 11.83
C LEU A 91 -3.34 -3.42 11.57
N TRP A 92 -3.95 -4.20 10.70
CA TRP A 92 -5.40 -4.15 10.48
C TRP A 92 -6.18 -4.37 11.78
N ASP A 93 -5.85 -5.43 12.52
CA ASP A 93 -6.53 -5.78 13.77
C ASP A 93 -6.31 -4.72 14.86
N ILE A 94 -5.10 -4.16 14.95
CA ILE A 94 -4.77 -3.05 15.87
C ILE A 94 -5.59 -1.81 15.52
N GLU A 95 -5.67 -1.43 14.25
CA GLU A 95 -6.40 -0.27 13.76
C GLU A 95 -7.91 -0.39 14.03
N ASP A 96 -8.49 -1.56 13.86
CA ASP A 96 -9.91 -1.79 14.20
C ASP A 96 -10.14 -1.67 15.70
N ARG A 97 -9.30 -2.28 16.52
CA ARG A 97 -9.42 -2.25 17.97
C ARG A 97 -9.23 -0.85 18.55
N ILE A 98 -8.24 -0.10 18.08
CA ILE A 98 -7.99 1.26 18.57
C ILE A 98 -9.14 2.21 18.22
N ARG A 99 -9.77 2.03 17.05
CA ARG A 99 -10.97 2.79 16.65
C ARG A 99 -12.19 2.44 17.48
N LEU A 100 -12.34 1.19 17.90
CA LEU A 100 -13.40 0.79 18.84
C LEU A 100 -13.20 1.43 20.21
N LYS A 101 -11.96 1.49 20.71
CA LYS A 101 -11.62 2.20 21.95
C LYS A 101 -11.90 3.69 21.84
N GLU A 102 -11.51 4.33 20.74
CA GLU A 102 -11.80 5.74 20.47
C GLU A 102 -13.31 6.00 20.45
N LYS A 103 -14.09 5.19 19.76
CA LYS A 103 -15.55 5.29 19.73
C LYS A 103 -16.18 5.17 21.12
N ALA A 104 -15.62 4.32 21.96
CA ALA A 104 -16.06 4.13 23.34
C ALA A 104 -15.50 5.19 24.32
N GLN A 105 -14.61 6.09 23.86
CA GLN A 105 -13.86 7.04 24.69
C GLN A 105 -13.11 6.34 25.84
N ALA A 106 -12.62 5.12 25.59
CA ALA A 106 -11.93 4.27 26.56
C ALA A 106 -10.41 4.37 26.37
N PHE A 107 -9.79 5.37 26.98
CA PHE A 107 -8.34 5.63 26.90
C PHE A 107 -7.60 4.95 28.06
N ASP A 108 -7.85 3.67 28.23
CA ASP A 108 -7.28 2.81 29.26
C ASP A 108 -5.90 2.24 28.87
N ALA A 109 -5.36 1.34 29.70
CA ALA A 109 -4.08 0.70 29.45
C ALA A 109 -4.05 -0.06 28.12
N GLU A 110 -5.16 -0.70 27.72
CA GLU A 110 -5.26 -1.40 26.44
C GLU A 110 -5.16 -0.42 25.25
N PHE A 111 -5.78 0.77 25.36
CA PHE A 111 -5.64 1.80 24.34
C PHE A 111 -4.16 2.20 24.16
N VAL A 112 -3.43 2.39 25.26
CA VAL A 112 -2.00 2.74 25.24
C VAL A 112 -1.19 1.62 24.61
N GLU A 113 -1.45 0.35 24.93
CA GLU A 113 -0.77 -0.80 24.34
C GLU A 113 -1.03 -0.89 22.83
N LEU A 114 -2.27 -0.69 22.38
CA LEU A 114 -2.61 -0.67 20.95
C LEU A 114 -1.90 0.47 20.22
N ALA A 115 -1.90 1.67 20.80
CA ALA A 115 -1.21 2.83 20.21
C ALA A 115 0.30 2.58 20.09
N ARG A 116 0.92 1.95 21.07
CA ARG A 116 2.34 1.55 21.03
C ARG A 116 2.57 0.48 19.95
N ALA A 117 1.68 -0.48 19.84
CA ALA A 117 1.79 -1.55 18.84
C ALA A 117 1.82 -1.02 17.40
N VAL A 118 1.14 0.10 17.10
CA VAL A 118 1.14 0.72 15.77
C VAL A 118 2.56 1.03 15.28
N TYR A 119 3.37 1.74 16.08
CA TYR A 119 4.71 2.10 15.61
C TYR A 119 5.69 0.92 15.65
N PHE A 120 5.56 -0.01 16.59
CA PHE A 120 6.36 -1.24 16.58
C PHE A 120 6.12 -2.07 15.31
N ARG A 121 4.86 -2.27 14.93
CA ARG A 121 4.53 -3.03 13.72
C ARG A 121 4.89 -2.29 12.44
N ASN A 122 4.77 -0.97 12.41
CA ASN A 122 5.22 -0.19 11.27
C ASN A 122 6.74 -0.23 11.08
N ASP A 123 7.53 -0.32 12.16
CA ASP A 123 8.98 -0.49 12.06
C ASP A 123 9.33 -1.88 11.52
N GLU A 124 8.65 -2.93 11.98
CA GLU A 124 8.82 -4.29 11.46
C GLU A 124 8.45 -4.36 9.98
N ARG A 125 7.32 -3.76 9.59
CA ARG A 125 6.88 -3.65 8.20
C ARG A 125 7.94 -2.97 7.33
N ALA A 126 8.49 -1.85 7.79
CA ALA A 126 9.55 -1.15 7.07
C ALA A 126 10.82 -1.98 6.93
N ALA A 127 11.20 -2.74 7.96
CA ALA A 127 12.35 -3.63 7.90
C ALA A 127 12.17 -4.73 6.83
N VAL A 128 11.00 -5.37 6.77
CA VAL A 128 10.69 -6.40 5.76
C VAL A 128 10.67 -5.80 4.35
N LYS A 129 10.07 -4.62 4.15
CA LYS A 129 10.11 -3.90 2.86
C LYS A 129 11.55 -3.64 2.42
N ARG A 130 12.43 -3.23 3.35
CA ARG A 130 13.85 -3.01 3.07
C ARG A 130 14.55 -4.31 2.68
N GLU A 131 14.27 -5.43 3.36
CA GLU A 131 14.80 -6.73 2.97
C GLU A 131 14.42 -7.12 1.54
N ILE A 132 13.15 -6.94 1.15
CA ILE A 132 12.67 -7.16 -0.22
C ILE A 132 13.43 -6.28 -1.21
N ASN A 133 13.59 -4.99 -0.91
CA ASN A 133 14.30 -4.05 -1.78
C ASN A 133 15.76 -4.48 -2.00
N LEU A 134 16.46 -4.88 -0.95
CA LEU A 134 17.84 -5.34 -1.04
C LEU A 134 17.97 -6.66 -1.82
N LYS A 135 17.08 -7.62 -1.54
CA LYS A 135 17.08 -8.93 -2.20
C LYS A 135 16.80 -8.83 -3.70
N LEU A 136 15.94 -7.90 -4.10
CA LEU A 136 15.56 -7.67 -5.50
C LEU A 136 16.40 -6.60 -6.21
N GLY A 137 17.35 -5.96 -5.52
CA GLY A 137 18.19 -4.90 -6.09
C GLY A 137 17.41 -3.65 -6.49
N SER A 138 16.45 -3.22 -5.68
CA SER A 138 15.67 -2.01 -5.93
C SER A 138 16.57 -0.78 -6.00
N SER A 139 16.39 0.05 -7.06
CA SER A 139 17.06 1.34 -7.18
C SER A 139 16.46 2.41 -6.24
N LEU A 140 15.23 2.19 -5.79
CA LEU A 140 14.55 3.04 -4.83
C LEU A 140 14.49 2.33 -3.47
N VAL A 141 14.87 3.02 -2.42
CA VAL A 141 14.84 2.51 -1.04
C VAL A 141 14.15 3.57 -0.18
N GLU A 142 13.09 3.15 0.51
CA GLU A 142 12.41 4.00 1.49
C GLU A 142 13.34 4.22 2.70
N GLU A 143 13.52 5.46 3.09
CA GLU A 143 14.25 5.84 4.29
C GLU A 143 13.31 6.38 5.36
N LYS A 144 13.60 6.07 6.62
CA LYS A 144 12.89 6.58 7.79
C LYS A 144 13.87 7.24 8.75
N SER A 145 13.47 8.38 9.31
CA SER A 145 14.25 9.10 10.30
C SER A 145 13.33 9.54 11.44
N TYR A 146 12.93 8.60 12.28
CA TYR A 146 12.20 8.88 13.49
C TYR A 146 13.15 8.91 14.70
N GLN A 147 12.67 9.50 15.80
CA GLN A 147 13.38 9.42 17.08
C GLN A 147 13.46 7.97 17.54
N ASP A 148 14.65 7.58 18.02
CA ASP A 148 14.84 6.27 18.63
C ASP A 148 14.06 6.21 19.95
N TYR A 149 13.37 5.09 20.19
CA TYR A 149 12.55 4.85 21.36
C TYR A 149 12.95 3.55 22.10
N ARG A 150 14.06 2.92 21.69
CA ARG A 150 14.58 1.68 22.29
C ARG A 150 15.88 1.94 23.03
#